data_955d1f2238e36984380c4bb221ce7d8a
#
_entry.id   955d1f2238e36984380c4bb221ce7d8a
#
_cell.length_a   1.000
_cell.length_b   1.000
_cell.length_c   1.000
_cell.angle_alpha   90.00
_cell.angle_beta   90.00
_cell.angle_gamma   90.00
#
_symmetry.space_group_name_H-M   'P 1'
#
loop_
_entity.id
_entity.type
_entity.pdbx_description
1 polymer ?
#
loop_
_entity_poly.entity_id
_entity_poly.type
_entity_poly.pdbx_seq_one_letter_code
_entity_poly.pdbx_strand_id
1 'polypeptide(L)'
;MAAKHPNTIIGIDGGGTRTRGILTRFGEVKAKSYAGTTRVGAVGVGESSERILNVIQDLCEQADIDSVELDAVVIGLAGVWLEEEKKRSSHLLKTLARGQKITLNDLLVISDAELAVHG
;
A
#
# COMPACT_ATOMS: atom_id res chain seq x y z
N MET A 1 -28.66 1.31 -4.68
CA MET A 1 -27.32 1.12 -5.24
C MET A 1 -26.79 -0.26 -4.91
N ALA A 2 -26.36 -0.99 -5.89
CA ALA A 2 -25.80 -2.32 -5.66
C ALA A 2 -24.55 -2.21 -4.76
N ALA A 3 -24.25 -3.30 -4.04
CA ALA A 3 -23.05 -3.39 -3.26
C ALA A 3 -21.86 -3.06 -4.15
N LYS A 4 -21.02 -2.17 -3.68
CA LYS A 4 -19.86 -1.77 -4.47
C LYS A 4 -18.75 -2.77 -4.32
N HIS A 5 -18.31 -3.32 -5.43
CA HIS A 5 -17.05 -4.00 -5.46
C HIS A 5 -15.97 -2.95 -5.67
N PRO A 6 -14.88 -2.99 -4.91
CA PRO A 6 -13.78 -2.06 -5.15
C PRO A 6 -13.31 -2.16 -6.59
N ASN A 7 -13.36 -1.05 -7.30
CA ASN A 7 -12.99 -1.01 -8.72
C ASN A 7 -11.52 -0.75 -8.93
N THR A 8 -10.95 0.11 -8.09
CA THR A 8 -9.56 0.55 -8.22
C THR A 8 -8.85 0.26 -6.91
N ILE A 9 -7.94 -0.70 -6.95
CA ILE A 9 -7.28 -1.23 -5.76
C ILE A 9 -5.78 -1.23 -5.98
N ILE A 10 -5.04 -0.84 -4.94
CA ILE A 10 -3.60 -1.03 -4.89
C ILE A 10 -3.30 -2.15 -3.91
N GLY A 11 -2.48 -3.10 -4.36
CA GLY A 11 -1.89 -4.12 -3.50
C GLY A 11 -0.40 -3.93 -3.46
N ILE A 12 0.17 -3.89 -2.26
CA ILE A 12 1.61 -3.73 -2.08
C ILE A 12 2.15 -4.90 -1.28
N ASP A 13 3.13 -5.58 -1.85
CA ASP A 13 3.84 -6.66 -1.19
C ASP A 13 5.21 -6.13 -0.77
N GLY A 14 5.36 -5.82 0.52
CA GLY A 14 6.59 -5.35 1.11
C GLY A 14 7.43 -6.52 1.62
N GLY A 15 8.12 -7.19 0.72
CA GLY A 15 8.98 -8.31 1.07
C GLY A 15 10.25 -7.90 1.80
N GLY A 16 11.04 -8.90 2.20
CA GLY A 16 12.25 -8.68 2.98
C GLY A 16 13.35 -7.95 2.23
N THR A 17 13.40 -8.03 0.90
CA THR A 17 14.45 -7.43 0.08
C THR A 17 13.94 -6.38 -0.90
N ARG A 18 12.69 -6.48 -1.33
CA ARG A 18 12.12 -5.51 -2.26
C ARG A 18 10.62 -5.42 -2.05
N THR A 19 10.06 -4.32 -2.55
CA THR A 19 8.64 -4.03 -2.49
C THR A 19 8.08 -4.00 -3.91
N ARG A 20 6.89 -4.57 -4.08
CA ARG A 20 6.19 -4.56 -5.35
C ARG A 20 4.77 -4.03 -5.14
N GLY A 21 4.38 -3.08 -5.98
CA GLY A 21 3.02 -2.56 -5.96
C GLY A 21 2.32 -2.84 -7.28
N ILE A 22 1.04 -3.10 -7.21
CA ILE A 22 0.18 -3.33 -8.37
C ILE A 22 -1.09 -2.52 -8.19
N LEU A 23 -1.48 -1.80 -9.22
CA LEU A 23 -2.78 -1.13 -9.28
C LEU A 23 -3.66 -1.89 -10.25
N THR A 24 -4.84 -2.31 -9.78
CA THR A 24 -5.83 -2.95 -10.62
C THR A 24 -7.07 -2.08 -10.72
N ARG A 25 -7.72 -2.11 -11.87
CA ARG A 25 -8.99 -1.43 -12.08
C ARG A 25 -9.92 -2.38 -12.82
N PHE A 26 -11.08 -2.63 -12.21
CA PHE A 26 -12.04 -3.62 -12.73
C PHE A 26 -11.38 -4.99 -12.96
N GLY A 27 -10.48 -5.38 -12.06
CA GLY A 27 -9.79 -6.67 -12.13
C GLY A 27 -8.60 -6.73 -13.09
N GLU A 28 -8.33 -5.67 -13.84
CA GLU A 28 -7.19 -5.62 -14.75
C GLU A 28 -6.02 -4.87 -14.14
N VAL A 29 -4.81 -5.38 -14.32
CA VAL A 29 -3.59 -4.70 -13.89
C VAL A 29 -3.34 -3.50 -14.81
N LYS A 30 -3.33 -2.31 -14.22
CA LYS A 30 -3.10 -1.06 -14.95
C LYS A 30 -1.72 -0.46 -14.71
N ALA A 31 -1.08 -0.81 -13.61
CA ALA A 31 0.24 -0.27 -13.28
C ALA A 31 0.99 -1.20 -12.36
N LYS A 32 2.31 -1.17 -12.44
CA LYS A 32 3.20 -1.88 -11.53
C LYS A 32 4.32 -0.94 -11.11
N SER A 33 4.73 -1.05 -9.86
CA SER A 33 5.80 -0.23 -9.32
C SER A 33 6.66 -1.04 -8.35
N TYR A 34 7.91 -0.68 -8.23
CA TYR A 34 8.86 -1.40 -7.39
C TYR A 34 9.65 -0.42 -6.55
N ALA A 35 10.08 -0.88 -5.38
CA ALA A 35 10.94 -0.12 -4.49
C ALA A 35 11.88 -1.08 -3.76
N GLY A 36 12.85 -0.54 -3.03
CA GLY A 36 13.65 -1.31 -2.12
C GLY A 36 12.81 -1.83 -0.96
N THR A 37 13.44 -2.53 -0.03
CA THR A 37 12.71 -3.11 1.09
C THR A 37 11.92 -2.08 1.87
N THR A 38 10.74 -2.46 2.30
CA THR A 38 9.92 -1.67 3.24
C THR A 38 9.86 -2.35 4.61
N ARG A 39 10.75 -3.31 4.85
CA ARG A 39 10.82 -3.98 6.14
C ARG A 39 11.26 -2.98 7.21
N VAL A 40 10.40 -2.79 8.20
CA VAL A 40 10.62 -1.78 9.25
C VAL A 40 11.92 -2.03 10.01
N GLY A 41 12.24 -3.29 10.29
CA GLY A 41 13.49 -3.63 10.98
C GLY A 41 14.76 -3.30 10.20
N ALA A 42 14.65 -3.15 8.88
CA ALA A 42 15.80 -2.81 8.03
C ALA A 42 15.96 -1.32 7.81
N VAL A 43 14.86 -0.60 7.59
CA VAL A 43 14.92 0.82 7.17
C VAL A 43 14.23 1.77 8.14
N GLY A 44 13.52 1.27 9.12
CA GLY A 44 12.73 2.09 10.04
C GLY A 44 11.34 2.39 9.49
N VAL A 45 10.41 2.73 10.38
CA VAL A 45 9.01 2.93 10.01
C VAL A 45 8.83 4.16 9.12
N GLY A 46 9.62 5.21 9.31
CA GLY A 46 9.54 6.42 8.49
C GLY A 46 9.93 6.17 7.04
N GLU A 47 11.10 5.57 6.83
CA GLU A 47 11.58 5.26 5.48
C GLU A 47 10.70 4.23 4.80
N SER A 48 10.25 3.22 5.55
CA SER A 48 9.31 2.23 5.04
C SER A 48 8.05 2.89 4.50
N SER A 49 7.47 3.79 5.28
CA SER A 49 6.24 4.49 4.91
C SER A 49 6.45 5.40 3.70
N GLU A 50 7.57 6.10 3.62
CA GLU A 50 7.87 6.94 2.46
C GLU A 50 8.02 6.13 1.18
N ARG A 51 8.68 4.98 1.25
CA ARG A 51 8.83 4.10 0.09
C ARG A 51 7.48 3.58 -0.38
N ILE A 52 6.59 3.24 0.55
CA ILE A 52 5.24 2.81 0.22
C ILE A 52 4.47 3.93 -0.48
N LEU A 53 4.54 5.15 0.04
CA LEU A 53 3.84 6.28 -0.58
C LEU A 53 4.39 6.59 -1.96
N ASN A 54 5.70 6.46 -2.17
CA ASN A 54 6.29 6.64 -3.49
C ASN A 54 5.77 5.62 -4.48
N VAL A 55 5.60 4.36 -4.05
CA VAL A 55 5.00 3.32 -4.89
C VAL A 55 3.56 3.69 -5.24
N ILE A 56 2.78 4.13 -4.27
CA ILE A 56 1.38 4.53 -4.49
C ILE A 56 1.30 5.68 -5.50
N GLN A 57 2.14 6.70 -5.32
CA GLN A 57 2.18 7.83 -6.26
C GLN A 57 2.55 7.40 -7.67
N ASP A 58 3.58 6.56 -7.80
CA ASP A 58 4.01 6.06 -9.10
C ASP A 58 2.90 5.26 -9.79
N LEU A 59 2.21 4.41 -9.04
CA LEU A 59 1.10 3.65 -9.58
C LEU A 59 -0.04 4.55 -10.08
N CYS A 60 -0.38 5.57 -9.30
CA CYS A 60 -1.42 6.51 -9.70
C CYS A 60 -1.01 7.30 -10.93
N GLU A 61 0.24 7.72 -11.02
CA GLU A 61 0.75 8.43 -12.20
C GLU A 61 0.69 7.55 -13.45
N GLN A 62 1.13 6.30 -13.35
CA GLN A 62 1.08 5.37 -14.47
C GLN A 62 -0.34 5.13 -14.95
N ALA A 63 -1.29 5.05 -14.05
CA ALA A 63 -2.70 4.80 -14.37
C ALA A 63 -3.46 6.08 -14.71
N ASP A 64 -2.82 7.23 -14.57
CA ASP A 64 -3.41 8.56 -14.81
C ASP A 64 -4.66 8.77 -13.98
N ILE A 65 -4.56 8.48 -12.67
CA ILE A 65 -5.64 8.69 -11.72
C ILE A 65 -5.14 9.49 -10.52
N ASP A 66 -6.09 10.12 -9.82
CA ASP A 66 -5.83 10.75 -8.53
C ASP A 66 -6.04 9.72 -7.42
N SER A 67 -5.29 9.83 -6.33
CA SER A 67 -5.40 8.90 -5.20
C SER A 67 -6.81 8.88 -4.59
N VAL A 68 -7.58 9.95 -4.75
CA VAL A 68 -8.97 10.00 -4.29
C VAL A 68 -9.85 8.96 -4.99
N GLU A 69 -9.43 8.51 -6.18
CA GLU A 69 -10.14 7.48 -6.94
C GLU A 69 -9.85 6.06 -6.48
N LEU A 70 -8.89 5.90 -5.56
CA LEU A 70 -8.57 4.58 -5.01
C LEU A 70 -9.66 4.14 -4.04
N ASP A 71 -10.21 2.98 -4.28
CA ASP A 71 -11.24 2.42 -3.41
C ASP A 71 -10.63 1.71 -2.20
N ALA A 72 -9.48 1.08 -2.37
CA ALA A 72 -8.80 0.39 -1.29
C ALA A 72 -7.30 0.30 -1.55
N VAL A 73 -6.53 0.27 -0.47
CA VAL A 73 -5.09 0.04 -0.51
C VAL A 73 -4.77 -1.04 0.52
N VAL A 74 -4.21 -2.15 0.06
CA VAL A 74 -3.82 -3.27 0.92
C VAL A 74 -2.30 -3.39 0.88
N ILE A 75 -1.68 -3.38 2.05
CA ILE A 75 -0.23 -3.42 2.19
C ILE A 75 0.18 -4.57 3.08
N GLY A 76 0.94 -5.50 2.53
CA GLY A 76 1.57 -6.57 3.30
C GLY A 76 3.01 -6.20 3.60
N LEU A 77 3.39 -6.20 4.88
CA LEU A 77 4.72 -5.80 5.31
C LEU A 77 5.46 -6.94 5.98
N ALA A 78 6.69 -7.21 5.51
CA ALA A 78 7.56 -8.18 6.17
C ALA A 78 7.96 -7.65 7.56
N GLY A 79 7.98 -8.54 8.53
CA GLY A 79 8.41 -8.19 9.89
C GLY A 79 7.36 -7.48 10.74
N VAL A 80 6.14 -7.35 10.24
CA VAL A 80 5.04 -6.73 10.99
C VAL A 80 4.07 -7.84 11.42
N TRP A 81 4.08 -8.19 12.69
CA TRP A 81 3.29 -9.31 13.22
C TRP A 81 2.24 -8.89 14.24
N LEU A 82 2.57 -7.88 15.06
CA LEU A 82 1.68 -7.44 16.13
C LEU A 82 0.67 -6.42 15.62
N GLU A 83 -0.53 -6.44 16.19
CA GLU A 83 -1.56 -5.47 15.83
C GLU A 83 -1.11 -4.03 16.08
N GLU A 84 -0.32 -3.81 17.15
CA GLU A 84 0.21 -2.49 17.45
C GLU A 84 1.17 -2.00 16.36
N GLU A 85 1.97 -2.89 15.81
CA GLU A 85 2.89 -2.56 14.71
C GLU A 85 2.11 -2.18 13.45
N LYS A 86 1.05 -2.94 13.15
CA LYS A 86 0.18 -2.66 12.01
C LYS A 86 -0.50 -1.30 12.16
N LYS A 87 -1.02 -1.01 13.35
CA LYS A 87 -1.66 0.27 13.64
C LYS A 87 -0.70 1.43 13.54
N ARG A 88 0.53 1.25 14.02
CA ARG A 88 1.56 2.29 13.95
C ARG A 88 1.92 2.60 12.51
N SER A 89 2.15 1.57 11.70
CA SER A 89 2.45 1.74 10.28
C SER A 89 1.28 2.41 9.55
N SER A 90 0.05 1.97 9.82
CA SER A 90 -1.14 2.54 9.21
C SER A 90 -1.30 4.02 9.57
N HIS A 91 -1.11 4.34 10.85
CA HIS A 91 -1.24 5.73 11.33
C HIS A 91 -0.19 6.64 10.68
N LEU A 92 1.06 6.19 10.64
CA LEU A 92 2.14 6.98 10.04
C LEU A 92 1.92 7.16 8.54
N LEU A 93 1.51 6.11 7.85
CA LEU A 93 1.20 6.19 6.42
C LEU A 93 0.12 7.24 6.14
N LYS A 94 -0.95 7.22 6.92
CA LYS A 94 -2.03 8.20 6.78
C LYS A 94 -1.54 9.63 7.06
N THR A 95 -0.71 9.79 8.07
CA THR A 95 -0.16 11.10 8.44
C THR A 95 0.73 11.65 7.32
N LEU A 96 1.66 10.84 6.83
CA LEU A 96 2.57 11.25 5.76
C LEU A 96 1.82 11.47 4.44
N ALA A 97 0.85 10.62 4.15
CA ALA A 97 0.02 10.76 2.94
C ALA A 97 -0.70 12.10 2.93
N ARG A 98 -1.25 12.50 4.08
CA ARG A 98 -1.94 13.77 4.20
C ARG A 98 -1.00 14.94 3.88
N GLY A 99 0.24 14.88 4.34
CA GLY A 99 1.25 15.89 4.05
C GLY A 99 1.65 15.94 2.58
N GLN A 100 1.50 14.84 1.86
CA GLN A 100 1.82 14.75 0.44
C GLN A 100 0.59 14.86 -0.47
N LYS A 101 -0.56 15.18 0.11
CA LYS A 101 -1.84 15.29 -0.60
C LYS A 101 -2.27 13.98 -1.27
N ILE A 102 -1.93 12.85 -0.64
CA ILE A 102 -2.36 11.52 -1.07
C ILE A 102 -3.52 11.11 -0.20
N THR A 103 -4.63 10.74 -0.81
CA THR A 103 -5.81 10.25 -0.09
C THR A 103 -5.72 8.74 0.04
N LEU A 104 -5.76 8.24 1.26
CA LEU A 104 -5.77 6.80 1.54
C LEU A 104 -7.11 6.42 2.15
N ASN A 105 -8.04 6.04 1.30
CA ASN A 105 -9.32 5.47 1.72
C ASN A 105 -9.11 3.98 1.93
N ASP A 106 -9.78 3.44 2.91
CA ASP A 106 -9.82 1.99 3.12
C ASP A 106 -8.43 1.34 3.10
N LEU A 107 -7.55 1.85 3.95
CA LEU A 107 -6.18 1.31 4.08
C LEU A 107 -6.16 0.11 5.02
N LEU A 108 -5.62 -1.01 4.53
CA LEU A 108 -5.41 -2.21 5.32
C LEU A 108 -3.92 -2.57 5.33
N VAL A 109 -3.34 -2.63 6.51
CA VAL A 109 -1.95 -3.08 6.69
C VAL A 109 -1.97 -4.44 7.36
N ILE A 110 -1.35 -5.43 6.71
CA ILE A 110 -1.29 -6.81 7.20
C ILE A 110 0.14 -7.32 7.12
N SER A 111 0.41 -8.48 7.69
CA SER A 111 1.72 -9.10 7.51
C SER A 111 1.85 -9.65 6.10
N ASP A 112 3.08 -9.84 5.62
CA ASP A 112 3.30 -10.41 4.31
C ASP A 112 2.78 -11.84 4.22
N ALA A 113 2.80 -12.59 5.33
CA ALA A 113 2.21 -13.92 5.39
C ALA A 113 0.69 -13.87 5.23
N GLU A 114 0.02 -12.90 5.84
CA GLU A 114 -1.43 -12.70 5.66
C GLU A 114 -1.76 -12.34 4.21
N LEU A 115 -0.94 -11.51 3.58
CA LEU A 115 -1.12 -11.14 2.19
C LEU A 115 -1.03 -12.36 1.28
N ALA A 116 -0.09 -13.25 1.53
CA ALA A 116 0.07 -14.47 0.74
C ALA A 116 -1.17 -15.37 0.81
N VAL A 117 -1.84 -15.40 1.96
CA VAL A 117 -3.08 -16.16 2.13
C VAL A 117 -4.24 -15.52 1.36
N HIS A 118 -4.30 -14.21 1.35
CA HIS A 118 -5.37 -13.46 0.68
C HIS A 118 -5.10 -13.20 -0.80
N GLY A 119 -3.85 -13.29 -1.17
CA GLY A 119 -3.44 -13.07 -2.56
C GLY A 119 -3.75 -14.21 -3.47
#